data_d9cd4d7607acdcd429e0045384416f1d
#
_entry.id   d9cd4d7607acdcd429e0045384416f1d
#
_cell.length_a   1.000
_cell.length_b   1.000
_cell.length_c   1.000
_cell.angle_alpha   90.00
_cell.angle_beta   90.00
_cell.angle_gamma   90.00
#
_symmetry.space_group_name_H-M   'P 1'
#
loop_
_entity.id
_entity.type
_entity.pdbx_description
1 polymer ?
#
loop_
_entity_poly.entity_id
_entity_poly.type
_entity_poly.pdbx_seq_one_letter_code
_entity_poly.pdbx_strand_id
1 'polypeptide(L)'
;IQPWVVRAFNAAYYRRAVGEINQHYQPFLTPLDGIGNWNRLYGRRGFVQHQCVLPPASAEPALRALLGQISRAKEGSFLAVLKRFGNLPPAGLLSFPRPGVTLALDFPFRGKRTRRLIQALDAIVAEAHGAIYPAKDALSDAELLRQSLPRLEEFNAYRDGALSSDLWRRLEAKR
;
A
#
# COMPACT_ATOMS: atom_id res chain seq x y z
N ILE A 1 11.34 -15.11 1.30
CA ILE A 1 11.18 -15.60 -0.07
C ILE A 1 12.39 -15.16 -0.86
N GLN A 2 12.88 -16.05 -1.72
CA GLN A 2 14.02 -15.79 -2.57
C GLN A 2 13.54 -15.13 -3.89
N PRO A 3 14.25 -14.10 -4.39
CA PRO A 3 13.84 -13.39 -5.62
C PRO A 3 13.67 -14.29 -6.85
N TRP A 4 14.46 -15.34 -6.95
CA TRP A 4 14.37 -16.30 -8.07
C TRP A 4 13.08 -17.13 -8.03
N VAL A 5 12.57 -17.47 -6.83
CA VAL A 5 11.28 -18.16 -6.68
C VAL A 5 10.14 -17.30 -7.20
N VAL A 6 10.13 -16.00 -6.83
CA VAL A 6 9.13 -15.05 -7.30
C VAL A 6 9.18 -14.91 -8.82
N ARG A 7 10.39 -14.84 -9.40
CA ARG A 7 10.56 -14.78 -10.87
C ARG A 7 10.05 -16.02 -11.56
N ALA A 8 10.39 -17.21 -11.05
CA ALA A 8 9.93 -18.47 -11.64
C ALA A 8 8.41 -18.60 -11.55
N PHE A 9 7.84 -18.28 -10.40
CA PHE A 9 6.38 -18.26 -10.20
C PHE A 9 5.69 -17.29 -11.17
N ASN A 10 6.16 -16.04 -11.23
CA ASN A 10 5.58 -15.04 -12.11
C ASN A 10 5.70 -15.43 -13.59
N ALA A 11 6.82 -16.03 -14.01
CA ALA A 11 7.00 -16.50 -15.38
C ALA A 11 6.03 -17.66 -15.73
N ALA A 12 5.84 -18.59 -14.79
CA ALA A 12 4.88 -19.69 -14.96
C ALA A 12 3.43 -19.17 -14.98
N TYR A 13 3.10 -18.27 -14.05
CA TYR A 13 1.77 -17.68 -13.96
C TYR A 13 1.42 -16.85 -15.19
N TYR A 14 2.35 -16.03 -15.69
CA TYR A 14 2.15 -15.20 -16.89
C TYR A 14 1.93 -16.04 -18.16
N ARG A 15 2.60 -17.20 -18.24
CA ARG A 15 2.46 -18.12 -19.39
C ARG A 15 1.24 -19.00 -19.31
N ARG A 16 0.53 -19.01 -18.18
CA ARG A 16 -0.69 -19.80 -18.04
C ARG A 16 -1.75 -19.21 -18.96
N ALA A 17 -2.24 -20.02 -19.90
CA ALA A 17 -3.37 -19.64 -20.74
C ALA A 17 -4.60 -19.39 -19.86
N VAL A 18 -5.15 -18.19 -19.95
CA VAL A 18 -6.39 -17.81 -19.27
C VAL A 18 -7.50 -17.94 -20.31
N GLY A 19 -8.24 -19.06 -20.27
CA GLY A 19 -9.51 -19.20 -21.01
C GLY A 19 -10.68 -18.66 -20.17
N GLU A 20 -11.87 -18.62 -20.75
CA GLU A 20 -13.09 -18.39 -19.98
C GLU A 20 -13.28 -19.52 -18.96
N ILE A 21 -13.44 -19.16 -17.69
CA ILE A 21 -13.63 -20.10 -16.58
C ILE A 21 -14.95 -19.77 -15.91
N ASN A 22 -15.87 -20.72 -15.89
CA ASN A 22 -17.04 -20.66 -15.03
C ASN A 22 -16.66 -21.16 -13.65
N GLN A 23 -16.72 -20.30 -12.66
CA GLN A 23 -16.45 -20.66 -11.27
C GLN A 23 -17.48 -20.05 -10.32
N HIS A 24 -17.59 -20.63 -9.13
CA HIS A 24 -18.43 -20.09 -8.08
C HIS A 24 -17.94 -18.68 -7.66
N TYR A 25 -18.86 -17.78 -7.31
CA TYR A 25 -18.52 -16.38 -6.99
C TYR A 25 -17.59 -16.24 -5.77
N GLN A 26 -17.66 -17.13 -4.80
CA GLN A 26 -16.84 -17.09 -3.60
C GLN A 26 -15.32 -17.11 -3.88
N PRO A 27 -14.76 -18.15 -4.56
CA PRO A 27 -13.34 -18.16 -4.91
C PRO A 27 -12.93 -17.01 -5.82
N PHE A 28 -13.87 -16.46 -6.58
CA PHE A 28 -13.62 -15.28 -7.42
C PHE A 28 -13.47 -14.00 -6.60
N LEU A 29 -14.37 -13.77 -5.64
CA LEU A 29 -14.38 -12.56 -4.82
C LEU A 29 -13.36 -12.63 -3.67
N THR A 30 -13.10 -13.81 -3.12
CA THR A 30 -12.20 -14.02 -1.98
C THR A 30 -11.11 -15.08 -2.29
N PRO A 31 -10.26 -14.84 -3.31
CA PRO A 31 -9.28 -15.85 -3.75
C PRO A 31 -8.24 -16.19 -2.69
N LEU A 32 -8.00 -15.30 -1.73
CA LEU A 32 -7.03 -15.51 -0.65
C LEU A 32 -7.55 -16.43 0.45
N ASP A 33 -8.86 -16.60 0.59
CA ASP A 33 -9.46 -17.48 1.61
C ASP A 33 -9.13 -18.96 1.35
N GLY A 34 -8.81 -19.30 0.10
CA GLY A 34 -8.33 -20.64 -0.27
C GLY A 34 -6.88 -20.94 0.13
N ILE A 35 -6.13 -19.93 0.62
CA ILE A 35 -4.72 -20.08 0.99
C ILE A 35 -4.60 -20.04 2.51
N GLY A 36 -4.58 -21.23 3.13
CA GLY A 36 -4.38 -21.32 4.59
C GLY A 36 -3.01 -20.80 5.02
N ASN A 37 -2.97 -20.06 6.14
CA ASN A 37 -1.72 -19.57 6.76
C ASN A 37 -0.82 -18.73 5.82
N TRP A 38 -1.39 -17.99 4.87
CA TRP A 38 -0.67 -17.16 3.90
C TRP A 38 0.34 -16.18 4.57
N ASN A 39 0.06 -15.72 5.79
CA ASN A 39 0.93 -14.87 6.57
C ASN A 39 2.30 -15.50 6.88
N ARG A 40 2.39 -16.82 6.94
CA ARG A 40 3.66 -17.55 7.15
C ARG A 40 4.65 -17.38 6.00
N LEU A 41 4.18 -16.99 4.81
CA LEU A 41 5.03 -16.70 3.65
C LEU A 41 6.04 -15.57 3.92
N TYR A 42 5.70 -14.65 4.82
CA TYR A 42 6.57 -13.53 5.20
C TYR A 42 7.58 -13.88 6.29
N GLY A 43 7.46 -15.07 6.90
CA GLY A 43 8.34 -15.56 7.95
C GLY A 43 8.08 -14.90 9.31
N ARG A 44 8.94 -15.23 10.30
CA ARG A 44 8.75 -14.84 11.71
C ARG A 44 8.77 -13.32 11.97
N ARG A 45 9.37 -12.54 11.09
CA ARG A 45 9.46 -11.06 11.23
C ARG A 45 8.22 -10.35 10.70
N GLY A 46 7.29 -11.10 10.09
CA GLY A 46 6.09 -10.52 9.50
C GLY A 46 6.36 -9.68 8.26
N PHE A 47 5.45 -8.78 7.99
CA PHE A 47 5.49 -7.91 6.81
C PHE A 47 4.95 -6.52 7.16
N VAL A 48 5.19 -5.58 6.26
CA VAL A 48 4.58 -4.26 6.25
C VAL A 48 3.83 -4.07 4.95
N GLN A 49 2.72 -3.36 5.00
CA GLN A 49 1.98 -2.97 3.82
C GLN A 49 2.31 -1.52 3.45
N HIS A 50 2.37 -1.24 2.17
CA HIS A 50 2.44 0.11 1.63
C HIS A 50 1.30 0.27 0.64
N GLN A 51 0.44 1.24 0.87
CA GLN A 51 -0.63 1.56 -0.06
C GLN A 51 -0.70 3.06 -0.27
N CYS A 52 -0.66 3.46 -1.54
CA CYS A 52 -0.80 4.86 -1.94
C CYS A 52 -1.93 5.04 -2.94
N VAL A 53 -2.36 6.28 -3.12
CA VAL A 53 -3.17 6.72 -4.25
C VAL A 53 -2.46 7.85 -4.95
N LEU A 54 -2.40 7.79 -6.26
CA LEU A 54 -1.73 8.75 -7.14
C LEU A 54 -2.77 9.49 -7.97
N PRO A 55 -2.72 10.82 -8.05
CA PRO A 55 -3.63 11.61 -8.89
C PRO A 55 -3.57 11.17 -10.35
N PRO A 56 -4.69 11.27 -11.12
CA PRO A 56 -4.72 10.82 -12.51
C PRO A 56 -3.61 11.40 -13.38
N ALA A 57 -3.28 12.69 -13.17
CA ALA A 57 -2.28 13.40 -13.97
C ALA A 57 -0.84 12.89 -13.78
N SER A 58 -0.50 12.39 -12.59
CA SER A 58 0.84 11.90 -12.23
C SER A 58 0.92 10.38 -12.07
N ALA A 59 -0.19 9.66 -12.21
CA ALA A 59 -0.28 8.24 -11.87
C ALA A 59 0.70 7.37 -12.67
N GLU A 60 0.76 7.51 -13.99
CA GLU A 60 1.59 6.64 -14.82
C GLU A 60 3.09 6.83 -14.54
N PRO A 61 3.68 8.03 -14.59
CA PRO A 61 5.09 8.22 -14.30
C PRO A 61 5.44 7.80 -12.87
N ALA A 62 4.60 8.11 -11.88
CA ALA A 62 4.82 7.72 -10.49
C ALA A 62 4.75 6.19 -10.30
N LEU A 63 3.81 5.50 -10.93
CA LEU A 63 3.75 4.03 -10.89
C LEU A 63 5.02 3.41 -11.48
N ARG A 64 5.50 3.91 -12.61
CA ARG A 64 6.76 3.43 -13.22
C ARG A 64 7.95 3.66 -12.28
N ALA A 65 8.00 4.81 -11.61
CA ALA A 65 9.05 5.13 -10.64
C ALA A 65 8.98 4.19 -9.42
N LEU A 66 7.80 3.96 -8.84
CA LEU A 66 7.57 3.04 -7.72
C LEU A 66 8.01 1.61 -8.07
N LEU A 67 7.53 1.07 -9.19
CA LEU A 67 7.89 -0.28 -9.63
C LEU A 67 9.38 -0.40 -9.93
N GLY A 68 9.98 0.63 -10.54
CA GLY A 68 11.41 0.70 -10.78
C GLY A 68 12.22 0.70 -9.50
N GLN A 69 11.79 1.44 -8.47
CA GLN A 69 12.44 1.48 -7.16
C GLN A 69 12.39 0.12 -6.45
N ILE A 70 11.23 -0.55 -6.49
CA ILE A 70 11.04 -1.90 -5.92
C ILE A 70 11.95 -2.91 -6.62
N SER A 71 12.01 -2.85 -7.95
CA SER A 71 12.86 -3.72 -8.75
C SER A 71 14.35 -3.54 -8.41
N ARG A 72 14.83 -2.29 -8.31
CA ARG A 72 16.22 -1.98 -7.91
C ARG A 72 16.52 -2.47 -6.50
N ALA A 73 15.58 -2.33 -5.58
CA ALA A 73 15.74 -2.82 -4.21
C ALA A 73 15.76 -4.36 -4.11
N LYS A 74 15.38 -5.07 -5.19
CA LYS A 74 15.24 -6.54 -5.21
C LYS A 74 14.32 -7.05 -4.12
N GLU A 75 13.28 -6.28 -3.80
CA GLU A 75 12.22 -6.65 -2.87
C GLU A 75 10.97 -7.03 -3.66
N GLY A 76 10.55 -8.28 -3.50
CA GLY A 76 9.30 -8.75 -4.11
C GLY A 76 8.12 -8.54 -3.17
N SER A 77 6.98 -8.19 -3.72
CA SER A 77 5.70 -8.23 -3.02
C SER A 77 4.94 -9.50 -3.44
N PHE A 78 4.34 -10.18 -2.47
CA PHE A 78 3.46 -11.32 -2.77
C PHE A 78 2.09 -10.89 -3.21
N LEU A 79 1.62 -9.79 -2.65
CA LEU A 79 0.36 -9.18 -2.99
C LEU A 79 0.63 -7.83 -3.64
N ALA A 80 0.30 -7.72 -4.90
CA ALA A 80 0.33 -6.46 -5.62
C ALA A 80 -1.08 -6.19 -6.17
N VAL A 81 -1.72 -5.14 -5.67
CA VAL A 81 -3.08 -4.79 -6.09
C VAL A 81 -3.06 -3.38 -6.68
N LEU A 82 -3.45 -3.29 -7.94
CA LEU A 82 -3.63 -2.03 -8.65
C LEU A 82 -5.13 -1.82 -8.90
N LYS A 83 -5.65 -0.65 -8.50
CA LYS A 83 -7.06 -0.29 -8.69
C LYS A 83 -7.18 1.16 -9.15
N ARG A 84 -8.28 1.49 -9.78
CA ARG A 84 -8.67 2.87 -10.07
C ARG A 84 -9.83 3.26 -9.16
N PHE A 85 -9.70 4.39 -8.46
CA PHE A 85 -10.80 5.03 -7.74
C PHE A 85 -11.55 5.99 -8.65
N GLY A 86 -12.87 6.01 -8.51
CA GLY A 86 -13.75 6.95 -9.19
C GLY A 86 -13.85 8.30 -8.48
N ASN A 87 -14.84 9.11 -8.89
CA ASN A 87 -15.03 10.49 -8.44
C ASN A 87 -16.07 10.61 -7.32
N LEU A 88 -16.45 9.52 -6.66
CA LEU A 88 -17.37 9.59 -5.54
C LEU A 88 -16.74 10.41 -4.40
N PRO A 89 -17.48 11.37 -3.83
CA PRO A 89 -17.00 12.15 -2.70
C PRO A 89 -16.72 11.22 -1.50
N PRO A 90 -15.68 11.49 -0.72
CA PRO A 90 -15.35 10.68 0.45
C PRO A 90 -16.46 10.82 1.53
N ALA A 91 -16.83 9.69 2.12
CA ALA A 91 -17.89 9.67 3.15
C ALA A 91 -17.44 10.24 4.51
N GLY A 92 -16.15 10.19 4.82
CA GLY A 92 -15.62 10.62 6.12
C GLY A 92 -14.43 11.57 6.01
N LEU A 93 -14.13 12.27 7.11
CA LEU A 93 -13.06 13.27 7.19
C LEU A 93 -11.67 12.69 6.93
N LEU A 94 -11.42 11.46 7.35
CA LEU A 94 -10.16 10.75 7.19
C LEU A 94 -10.19 9.72 6.06
N SER A 95 -11.12 9.84 5.12
CA SER A 95 -11.25 8.91 4.00
C SER A 95 -10.01 8.94 3.11
N PHE A 96 -9.47 7.77 2.82
CA PHE A 96 -8.34 7.60 1.90
C PHE A 96 -8.76 7.63 0.42
N PRO A 97 -9.88 6.98 -0.01
CA PRO A 97 -10.26 6.95 -1.41
C PRO A 97 -10.48 8.36 -1.98
N ARG A 98 -9.89 8.60 -3.13
CA ARG A 98 -9.99 9.83 -3.92
C ARG A 98 -9.74 9.51 -5.38
N PRO A 99 -10.13 10.38 -6.34
CA PRO A 99 -9.87 10.12 -7.76
C PRO A 99 -8.40 9.83 -8.02
N GLY A 100 -8.12 8.69 -8.66
CA GLY A 100 -6.74 8.30 -8.94
C GLY A 100 -6.52 6.80 -9.06
N VAL A 101 -5.26 6.43 -9.09
CA VAL A 101 -4.81 5.04 -9.15
C VAL A 101 -4.17 4.67 -7.82
N THR A 102 -4.66 3.61 -7.18
CA THR A 102 -4.10 3.09 -5.92
C THR A 102 -3.29 1.82 -6.17
N LEU A 103 -2.11 1.77 -5.56
CA LEU A 103 -1.22 0.62 -5.55
C LEU A 103 -1.03 0.16 -4.11
N ALA A 104 -1.34 -1.11 -3.83
CA ALA A 104 -1.10 -1.76 -2.54
C ALA A 104 -0.11 -2.90 -2.68
N LEU A 105 0.87 -2.94 -1.79
CA LEU A 105 2.00 -3.87 -1.83
C LEU A 105 2.33 -4.34 -0.41
N ASP A 106 2.76 -5.60 -0.30
CA ASP A 106 3.19 -6.21 0.95
C ASP A 106 4.67 -6.56 0.87
N PHE A 107 5.47 -6.08 1.82
CA PHE A 107 6.90 -6.35 1.86
C PHE A 107 7.30 -7.12 3.13
N PRO A 108 8.11 -8.19 3.03
CA PRO A 108 8.68 -8.84 4.19
C PRO A 108 9.45 -7.83 5.05
N PHE A 109 9.26 -7.85 6.37
CA PHE A 109 9.97 -6.91 7.23
C PHE A 109 11.42 -7.36 7.47
N ARG A 110 12.36 -6.63 6.88
CA ARG A 110 13.82 -6.86 6.94
C ARG A 110 14.57 -5.72 7.64
N GLY A 111 13.91 -5.08 8.61
CA GLY A 111 14.50 -4.01 9.41
C GLY A 111 14.86 -2.78 8.59
N LYS A 112 16.11 -2.32 8.68
CA LYS A 112 16.59 -1.09 8.01
C LYS A 112 16.38 -1.10 6.50
N ARG A 113 16.50 -2.26 5.88
CA ARG A 113 16.33 -2.38 4.42
C ARG A 113 14.91 -2.07 3.99
N THR A 114 13.92 -2.64 4.67
CA THR A 114 12.51 -2.37 4.39
C THR A 114 12.16 -0.92 4.69
N ARG A 115 12.65 -0.35 5.80
CA ARG A 115 12.43 1.07 6.14
C ARG A 115 12.94 2.00 5.04
N ARG A 116 14.16 1.78 4.53
CA ARG A 116 14.73 2.58 3.42
C ARG A 116 13.90 2.46 2.14
N LEU A 117 13.38 1.27 1.84
CA LEU A 117 12.51 1.09 0.69
C LEU A 117 11.22 1.91 0.86
N ILE A 118 10.52 1.77 2.00
CA ILE A 118 9.28 2.51 2.26
C ILE A 118 9.53 4.02 2.17
N GLN A 119 10.60 4.54 2.77
CA GLN A 119 10.96 5.96 2.67
C GLN A 119 11.16 6.42 1.22
N ALA A 120 11.81 5.59 0.39
CA ALA A 120 12.00 5.91 -1.02
C ALA A 120 10.68 5.86 -1.81
N LEU A 121 9.77 4.96 -1.48
CA LEU A 121 8.43 4.91 -2.08
C LEU A 121 7.59 6.12 -1.64
N ASP A 122 7.64 6.49 -0.37
CA ASP A 122 6.93 7.64 0.18
C ASP A 122 7.39 8.95 -0.48
N ALA A 123 8.70 9.11 -0.75
CA ALA A 123 9.22 10.27 -1.46
C ALA A 123 8.64 10.39 -2.88
N ILE A 124 8.53 9.26 -3.61
CA ILE A 124 7.91 9.24 -4.95
C ILE A 124 6.43 9.61 -4.87
N VAL A 125 5.72 9.13 -3.85
CA VAL A 125 4.29 9.46 -3.64
C VAL A 125 4.12 10.93 -3.34
N ALA A 126 4.98 11.50 -2.47
CA ALA A 126 4.95 12.92 -2.14
C ALA A 126 5.21 13.81 -3.37
N GLU A 127 6.24 13.48 -4.17
CA GLU A 127 6.58 14.20 -5.41
C GLU A 127 5.43 14.16 -6.44
N ALA A 128 4.70 13.05 -6.49
CA ALA A 128 3.53 12.88 -7.34
C ALA A 128 2.26 13.54 -6.77
N HIS A 129 2.32 14.24 -5.63
CA HIS A 129 1.15 14.76 -4.90
C HIS A 129 0.13 13.67 -4.56
N GLY A 130 0.60 12.46 -4.32
CA GLY A 130 -0.21 11.33 -3.90
C GLY A 130 -0.51 11.33 -2.40
N ALA A 131 -1.15 10.26 -1.94
CA ALA A 131 -1.44 10.08 -0.53
C ALA A 131 -1.20 8.63 -0.10
N ILE A 132 -0.81 8.45 1.17
CA ILE A 132 -0.61 7.14 1.80
C ILE A 132 -1.89 6.73 2.54
N TYR A 133 -2.18 5.44 2.56
CA TYR A 133 -3.33 4.90 3.29
C TYR A 133 -2.99 4.70 4.77
N PRO A 134 -3.53 5.52 5.68
CA PRO A 134 -3.15 5.48 7.10
C PRO A 134 -3.45 4.14 7.78
N ALA A 135 -4.51 3.44 7.39
CA ALA A 135 -4.89 2.17 8.00
C ALA A 135 -3.92 1.01 7.68
N LYS A 136 -3.03 1.19 6.71
CA LYS A 136 -1.98 0.22 6.36
C LYS A 136 -0.58 0.73 6.62
N ASP A 137 -0.48 1.97 7.09
CA ASP A 137 0.80 2.57 7.39
C ASP A 137 1.39 2.04 8.70
N ALA A 138 2.70 1.75 8.66
CA ALA A 138 3.49 1.42 9.83
C ALA A 138 4.82 2.20 9.91
N LEU A 139 5.27 2.79 8.82
CA LEU A 139 6.62 3.34 8.68
C LEU A 139 6.70 4.70 8.01
N SER A 140 5.61 5.22 7.47
CA SER A 140 5.61 6.47 6.71
C SER A 140 5.91 7.69 7.57
N ASP A 141 6.45 8.71 6.94
CA ASP A 141 6.75 10.00 7.57
C ASP A 141 5.46 10.70 8.02
N ALA A 142 5.53 11.36 9.17
CA ALA A 142 4.40 12.06 9.76
C ALA A 142 3.87 13.19 8.85
N GLU A 143 4.77 13.89 8.15
CA GLU A 143 4.39 14.98 7.25
C GLU A 143 3.59 14.47 6.05
N LEU A 144 4.06 13.40 5.41
CA LEU A 144 3.32 12.78 4.31
C LEU A 144 1.97 12.24 4.76
N LEU A 145 1.88 11.69 5.96
CA LEU A 145 0.59 11.25 6.54
C LEU A 145 -0.38 12.42 6.74
N ARG A 146 0.10 13.56 7.27
CA ARG A 146 -0.75 14.76 7.41
C ARG A 146 -1.24 15.25 6.05
N GLN A 147 -0.35 15.34 5.06
CA GLN A 147 -0.71 15.71 3.68
C GLN A 147 -1.71 14.74 3.07
N SER A 148 -1.65 13.47 3.46
CA SER A 148 -2.60 12.44 3.03
C SER A 148 -4.01 12.61 3.61
N LEU A 149 -4.17 13.42 4.65
CA LEU A 149 -5.40 13.62 5.41
C LEU A 149 -5.83 15.10 5.36
N PRO A 150 -6.34 15.62 4.25
CA PRO A 150 -6.60 17.05 4.04
C PRO A 150 -7.63 17.66 5.01
N ARG A 151 -8.48 16.82 5.63
CA ARG A 151 -9.48 17.25 6.62
C ARG A 151 -9.12 16.85 8.05
N LEU A 152 -7.82 16.66 8.32
CA LEU A 152 -7.33 16.25 9.64
C LEU A 152 -7.68 17.27 10.73
N GLU A 153 -7.53 18.55 10.44
CA GLU A 153 -7.85 19.63 11.40
C GLU A 153 -9.34 19.67 11.74
N GLU A 154 -10.21 19.48 10.74
CA GLU A 154 -11.64 19.37 10.98
C GLU A 154 -11.97 18.14 11.86
N PHE A 155 -11.31 17.02 11.61
CA PHE A 155 -11.47 15.82 12.44
C PHE A 155 -11.01 16.03 13.88
N ASN A 156 -9.93 16.78 14.10
CA ASN A 156 -9.41 17.04 15.44
C ASN A 156 -10.44 17.73 16.37
N ALA A 157 -11.39 18.49 15.81
CA ALA A 157 -12.45 19.11 16.58
C ALA A 157 -13.43 18.11 17.23
N TYR A 158 -13.49 16.88 16.69
CA TYR A 158 -14.36 15.82 17.20
C TYR A 158 -13.60 14.77 18.02
N ARG A 159 -12.29 14.91 18.12
CA ARG A 159 -11.44 13.91 18.79
C ARG A 159 -11.48 14.09 20.29
N ASP A 160 -11.66 12.99 21.03
CA ASP A 160 -11.41 12.95 22.47
C ASP A 160 -9.90 12.88 22.75
N GLY A 161 -9.38 13.88 23.43
CA GLY A 161 -7.97 13.97 23.79
C GLY A 161 -7.49 12.88 24.77
N ALA A 162 -8.40 12.19 25.46
CA ALA A 162 -8.08 11.06 26.34
C ALA A 162 -7.72 9.78 25.54
N LEU A 163 -8.15 9.70 24.28
CA LEU A 163 -7.86 8.57 23.40
C LEU A 163 -6.69 8.88 22.47
N SER A 164 -5.66 8.04 22.50
CA SER A 164 -4.49 8.18 21.64
C SER A 164 -3.98 6.83 21.15
N SER A 165 -3.23 6.84 20.06
CA SER A 165 -2.57 5.68 19.47
C SER A 165 -1.14 6.04 19.04
N ASP A 166 -0.33 5.03 18.69
CA ASP A 166 1.02 5.28 18.16
C ASP A 166 0.97 6.09 16.86
N LEU A 167 -0.03 5.88 16.02
CA LEU A 167 -0.25 6.69 14.82
C LEU A 167 -0.48 8.16 15.18
N TRP A 168 -1.38 8.44 16.14
CA TRP A 168 -1.65 9.81 16.58
C TRP A 168 -0.44 10.46 17.19
N ARG A 169 0.27 9.80 18.10
CA ARG A 169 1.51 10.32 18.69
C ARG A 169 2.56 10.67 17.62
N ARG A 170 2.64 9.86 16.57
CA ARG A 170 3.54 10.13 15.44
C ARG A 170 3.07 11.31 14.59
N LEU A 171 1.78 11.47 14.34
CA LEU A 171 1.20 12.62 13.63
C LEU A 171 1.38 13.94 14.41
N GLU A 172 1.30 13.89 15.73
CA GLU A 172 1.43 15.04 16.62
C GLU A 172 2.89 15.40 16.93
N ALA A 173 3.82 14.47 16.77
CA ALA A 173 5.23 14.72 16.99
C ALA A 173 5.72 15.86 16.07
N LYS A 174 6.13 16.97 16.67
CA LYS A 174 6.86 18.04 15.98
C LYS A 174 8.26 17.51 15.66
N ARG A 175 8.76 17.81 14.46
CA ARG A 175 10.18 17.60 14.14
C ARG A 175 11.05 18.52 14.99
#